data_d5c99260d9847e861c6118ffcc523100
#
_entry.id   d5c99260d9847e861c6118ffcc523100
#
_cell.length_a   1.000
_cell.length_b   1.000
_cell.length_c   1.000
_cell.angle_alpha   90.00
_cell.angle_beta   90.00
_cell.angle_gamma   90.00
#
_symmetry.space_group_name_H-M   'P 1'
#
loop_
_entity.id
_entity.type
_entity.pdbx_description
1 polymer ?
#
loop_
_entity_poly.entity_id
_entity_poly.type
_entity_poly.pdbx_seq_one_letter_code
_entity_poly.pdbx_strand_id
1 'polypeptide(L)'
;FNPCPTIDPTVKKTRLRLDVNELHPGDLLELRYRIGAQIARGGMSTVYAAIDTRLDREVAVKVMDPTLAREPAFRTRFEREARAVAKLNDPSLVNVFDQGVDDDYVFLVMELVEGGSLRELLKERGPMPPHAAIAVMRPVLNALSIAHAKGMIHRDIKPDNVLISDQHQVKLADFGLV
;
A
#
# COMPACT_ATOMS: atom_id res chain seq x y z
N PHE A 1 -0.12 -12.59 46.32
CA PHE A 1 0.78 -12.78 45.16
C PHE A 1 0.18 -13.81 44.23
N ASN A 2 -0.51 -13.37 43.16
CA ASN A 2 -0.94 -14.24 42.09
C ASN A 2 0.17 -14.28 41.01
N PRO A 3 0.62 -15.45 40.57
CA PRO A 3 1.60 -15.55 39.50
C PRO A 3 0.95 -15.16 38.15
N CYS A 4 1.70 -14.36 37.39
CA CYS A 4 1.40 -13.98 36.02
C CYS A 4 1.19 -15.25 35.15
N PRO A 5 0.15 -15.35 34.33
CA PRO A 5 -0.01 -16.50 33.45
C PRO A 5 1.09 -16.52 32.39
N THR A 6 1.87 -17.59 32.42
CA THR A 6 2.89 -17.90 31.41
C THR A 6 2.21 -18.10 30.06
N ILE A 7 2.58 -17.30 29.08
CA ILE A 7 2.10 -17.45 27.70
C ILE A 7 2.75 -18.71 27.13
N ASP A 8 1.92 -19.73 26.85
CA ASP A 8 2.33 -20.98 26.21
C ASP A 8 2.79 -20.70 24.76
N PRO A 9 4.07 -20.97 24.41
CA PRO A 9 4.58 -20.75 23.04
C PRO A 9 4.03 -21.75 22.02
N THR A 10 3.19 -22.72 22.42
CA THR A 10 2.61 -23.74 21.53
C THR A 10 1.21 -23.43 21.03
N VAL A 11 0.65 -22.25 21.27
CA VAL A 11 -0.60 -21.84 20.61
C VAL A 11 -0.32 -21.62 19.13
N LYS A 12 -0.12 -22.72 18.41
CA LYS A 12 -0.21 -22.76 16.95
C LYS A 12 -1.61 -22.29 16.55
N LYS A 13 -1.66 -21.20 15.77
CA LYS A 13 -2.83 -20.71 15.05
C LYS A 13 -3.63 -21.85 14.43
N THR A 14 -4.67 -22.33 15.10
CA THR A 14 -5.68 -23.15 14.46
C THR A 14 -6.63 -22.18 13.76
N ARG A 15 -6.23 -21.66 12.60
CA ARG A 15 -7.16 -21.06 11.65
C ARG A 15 -7.98 -22.18 11.03
N LEU A 16 -9.25 -22.26 11.34
CA LEU A 16 -10.24 -22.95 10.51
C LEU A 16 -10.20 -22.28 9.13
N ARG A 17 -9.66 -22.99 8.15
CA ARG A 17 -9.59 -22.57 6.73
C ARG A 17 -11.01 -22.58 6.15
N LEU A 18 -11.68 -21.44 6.22
CA LEU A 18 -12.86 -21.16 5.42
C LEU A 18 -12.63 -19.80 4.74
N ASP A 19 -12.09 -19.79 3.55
CA ASP A 19 -11.62 -18.68 2.71
C ASP A 19 -10.16 -18.28 2.93
N VAL A 20 -9.30 -18.91 2.14
CA VAL A 20 -7.85 -18.93 2.33
C VAL A 20 -7.13 -17.63 1.91
N ASN A 21 -7.83 -16.60 1.43
CA ASN A 21 -7.21 -15.50 0.70
C ASN A 21 -7.61 -14.06 1.10
N GLU A 22 -8.46 -13.84 2.08
CA GLU A 22 -8.81 -12.49 2.52
C GLU A 22 -8.35 -12.23 3.95
N LEU A 23 -7.72 -11.07 4.16
CA LEU A 23 -7.41 -10.56 5.49
C LEU A 23 -8.66 -9.88 6.05
N HIS A 24 -8.90 -10.05 7.33
CA HIS A 24 -10.03 -9.46 8.04
C HIS A 24 -9.55 -8.40 9.05
N PRO A 25 -10.39 -7.43 9.40
CA PRO A 25 -10.06 -6.49 10.46
C PRO A 25 -9.63 -7.21 11.75
N GLY A 26 -8.48 -6.80 12.30
CA GLY A 26 -7.85 -7.40 13.47
C GLY A 26 -6.78 -8.44 13.17
N ASP A 27 -6.66 -8.94 11.93
CA ASP A 27 -5.55 -9.80 11.54
C ASP A 27 -4.22 -9.06 11.69
N LEU A 28 -3.17 -9.80 12.03
CA LEU A 28 -1.80 -9.26 12.16
C LEU A 28 -0.91 -9.85 11.08
N LEU A 29 -0.24 -8.99 10.33
CA LEU A 29 0.88 -9.37 9.46
C LEU A 29 2.19 -9.13 10.21
N GLU A 30 3.09 -10.13 10.18
CA GLU A 30 4.37 -10.15 10.90
C GLU A 30 4.26 -9.76 12.40
N LEU A 31 3.11 -10.04 13.04
CA LEU A 31 2.83 -9.65 14.43
C LEU A 31 3.00 -8.14 14.69
N ARG A 32 2.93 -7.34 13.65
CA ARG A 32 3.17 -5.90 13.68
C ARG A 32 2.07 -5.07 13.07
N TYR A 33 1.64 -5.40 11.85
CA TYR A 33 0.66 -4.59 11.12
C TYR A 33 -0.75 -5.14 11.37
N ARG A 34 -1.52 -4.44 12.18
CA ARG A 34 -2.93 -4.79 12.46
C ARG A 34 -3.82 -4.28 11.35
N ILE A 35 -4.39 -5.20 10.61
CA ILE A 35 -5.28 -4.91 9.48
C ILE A 35 -6.58 -4.28 9.96
N GLY A 36 -7.00 -3.23 9.27
CA GLY A 36 -8.28 -2.56 9.43
C GLY A 36 -9.20 -2.77 8.25
N ALA A 37 -9.87 -1.70 7.82
CA ALA A 37 -10.80 -1.75 6.70
C ALA A 37 -10.06 -1.88 5.35
N GLN A 38 -10.67 -2.60 4.41
CA GLN A 38 -10.25 -2.58 3.01
C GLN A 38 -10.57 -1.22 2.40
N ILE A 39 -9.59 -0.58 1.77
CA ILE A 39 -9.74 0.74 1.13
C ILE A 39 -9.71 0.68 -0.40
N ALA A 40 -9.06 -0.33 -0.99
CA ALA A 40 -9.05 -0.52 -2.43
C ALA A 40 -8.86 -1.99 -2.79
N ARG A 41 -9.40 -2.42 -3.94
CA ARG A 41 -9.19 -3.75 -4.50
C ARG A 41 -8.91 -3.64 -5.99
N GLY A 42 -7.79 -4.20 -6.43
CA GLY A 42 -7.41 -4.34 -7.83
C GLY A 42 -7.37 -5.80 -8.27
N GLY A 43 -7.01 -6.05 -9.54
CA GLY A 43 -6.89 -7.41 -10.07
C GLY A 43 -5.74 -8.24 -9.47
N MET A 44 -4.68 -7.58 -8.96
CA MET A 44 -3.45 -8.23 -8.48
C MET A 44 -3.13 -7.93 -7.02
N SER A 45 -3.92 -7.09 -6.36
CA SER A 45 -3.68 -6.69 -4.97
C SER A 45 -4.90 -6.11 -4.31
N THR A 46 -4.91 -6.13 -2.99
CA THR A 46 -5.90 -5.46 -2.15
C THR A 46 -5.16 -4.54 -1.17
N VAL A 47 -5.67 -3.33 -0.97
CA VAL A 47 -5.10 -2.34 -0.05
C VAL A 47 -6.00 -2.21 1.17
N TYR A 48 -5.39 -2.26 2.34
CA TYR A 48 -6.06 -2.12 3.63
C TYR A 48 -5.51 -0.91 4.39
N ALA A 49 -6.37 -0.19 5.09
CA ALA A 49 -5.92 0.64 6.20
C ALA A 49 -5.41 -0.28 7.32
N ALA A 50 -4.35 0.09 7.98
CA ALA A 50 -3.76 -0.72 9.05
C ALA A 50 -3.06 0.17 10.08
N ILE A 51 -2.70 -0.43 11.22
CA ILE A 51 -1.91 0.22 12.25
C ILE A 51 -0.57 -0.51 12.40
N ASP A 52 0.53 0.22 12.24
CA ASP A 52 1.85 -0.23 12.66
C ASP A 52 1.91 -0.18 14.19
N THR A 53 1.73 -1.32 14.83
CA THR A 53 1.64 -1.41 16.30
C THR A 53 2.95 -1.13 17.04
N ARG A 54 4.10 -1.12 16.33
CA ARG A 54 5.40 -0.78 16.92
C ARG A 54 5.64 0.73 16.96
N LEU A 55 5.13 1.45 15.96
CA LEU A 55 5.29 2.89 15.84
C LEU A 55 4.02 3.67 16.18
N ASP A 56 2.93 2.95 16.50
CA ASP A 56 1.60 3.50 16.81
C ASP A 56 1.14 4.53 15.79
N ARG A 57 1.17 4.13 14.50
CA ARG A 57 0.79 5.01 13.39
C ARG A 57 -0.06 4.29 12.37
N GLU A 58 -0.94 5.03 11.72
CA GLU A 58 -1.72 4.55 10.58
C GLU A 58 -0.86 4.39 9.33
N VAL A 59 -1.10 3.32 8.60
CA VAL A 59 -0.41 2.97 7.36
C VAL A 59 -1.40 2.35 6.37
N ALA A 60 -1.06 2.36 5.09
CA ALA A 60 -1.72 1.53 4.10
C ALA A 60 -0.89 0.26 3.87
N VAL A 61 -1.55 -0.89 3.83
CA VAL A 61 -0.92 -2.18 3.54
C VAL A 61 -1.50 -2.73 2.25
N LYS A 62 -0.66 -2.81 1.23
CA LYS A 62 -1.00 -3.40 -0.06
C LYS A 62 -0.57 -4.85 -0.08
N VAL A 63 -1.53 -5.76 -0.12
CA VAL A 63 -1.33 -7.20 -0.10
C VAL A 63 -1.47 -7.75 -1.51
N MET A 64 -0.46 -8.46 -1.98
CA MET A 64 -0.46 -9.06 -3.31
C MET A 64 -1.37 -10.28 -3.37
N ASP A 65 -1.92 -10.55 -4.56
CA ASP A 65 -2.69 -11.76 -4.80
C ASP A 65 -1.85 -13.01 -4.45
N PRO A 66 -2.38 -13.95 -3.65
CA PRO A 66 -1.63 -15.12 -3.21
C PRO A 66 -1.12 -16.00 -4.37
N THR A 67 -1.80 -16.00 -5.51
CA THR A 67 -1.36 -16.73 -6.70
C THR A 67 -0.03 -16.18 -7.21
N LEU A 68 0.11 -14.86 -7.29
CA LEU A 68 1.34 -14.18 -7.65
C LEU A 68 2.40 -14.32 -6.56
N ALA A 69 1.98 -14.20 -5.30
CA ALA A 69 2.87 -14.29 -4.15
C ALA A 69 3.57 -15.65 -4.02
N ARG A 70 3.02 -16.72 -4.59
CA ARG A 70 3.63 -18.07 -4.62
C ARG A 70 4.73 -18.24 -5.65
N GLU A 71 4.82 -17.34 -6.64
CA GLU A 71 5.85 -17.40 -7.68
C GLU A 71 7.19 -16.82 -7.18
N PRO A 72 8.28 -17.61 -7.10
CA PRO A 72 9.57 -17.12 -6.60
C PRO A 72 10.13 -15.95 -7.43
N ALA A 73 9.93 -15.98 -8.74
CA ALA A 73 10.36 -14.90 -9.64
C ALA A 73 9.62 -13.58 -9.34
N PHE A 74 8.32 -13.66 -9.00
CA PHE A 74 7.53 -12.51 -8.59
C PHE A 74 8.05 -11.93 -7.27
N ARG A 75 8.28 -12.76 -6.26
CA ARG A 75 8.81 -12.31 -4.95
C ARG A 75 10.13 -11.56 -5.09
N THR A 76 11.07 -12.14 -5.83
CA THR A 76 12.40 -11.53 -6.05
C THR A 76 12.29 -10.17 -6.74
N ARG A 77 11.44 -10.08 -7.78
CA ARG A 77 11.19 -8.81 -8.48
C ARG A 77 10.52 -7.79 -7.58
N PHE A 78 9.47 -8.19 -6.85
CA PHE A 78 8.74 -7.34 -5.92
C PHE A 78 9.66 -6.74 -4.86
N GLU A 79 10.49 -7.56 -4.20
CA GLU A 79 11.45 -7.08 -3.20
C GLU A 79 12.43 -6.06 -3.76
N ARG A 80 12.95 -6.31 -4.97
CA ARG A 80 13.89 -5.39 -5.63
C ARG A 80 13.22 -4.06 -5.96
N GLU A 81 12.01 -4.09 -6.52
CA GLU A 81 11.27 -2.90 -6.91
C GLU A 81 10.81 -2.11 -5.67
N ALA A 82 10.33 -2.78 -4.63
CA ALA A 82 9.96 -2.15 -3.36
C ALA A 82 11.14 -1.39 -2.73
N ARG A 83 12.33 -1.99 -2.71
CA ARG A 83 13.55 -1.34 -2.21
C ARG A 83 13.95 -0.12 -3.05
N ALA A 84 13.72 -0.14 -4.35
CA ALA A 84 14.00 1.00 -5.21
C ALA A 84 13.02 2.16 -4.94
N VAL A 85 11.72 1.86 -4.85
CA VAL A 85 10.68 2.85 -4.55
C VAL A 85 10.85 3.44 -3.15
N ALA A 86 11.23 2.64 -2.16
CA ALA A 86 11.46 3.10 -0.78
C ALA A 86 12.57 4.16 -0.66
N LYS A 87 13.45 4.28 -1.66
CA LYS A 87 14.49 5.33 -1.73
C LYS A 87 13.97 6.65 -2.31
N LEU A 88 12.75 6.67 -2.85
CA LEU A 88 12.10 7.88 -3.30
C LEU A 88 11.44 8.55 -2.09
N ASN A 89 11.74 9.81 -1.88
CA ASN A 89 11.15 10.61 -0.81
C ASN A 89 10.85 12.00 -1.35
N ASP A 90 9.57 12.31 -1.52
CA ASP A 90 9.09 13.61 -1.97
C ASP A 90 7.61 13.77 -1.58
N PRO A 91 7.13 14.98 -1.27
CA PRO A 91 5.71 15.22 -0.95
C PRO A 91 4.72 14.82 -2.04
N SER A 92 5.16 14.75 -3.31
CA SER A 92 4.35 14.32 -4.46
C SER A 92 4.30 12.80 -4.66
N LEU A 93 4.96 12.03 -3.79
CA LEU A 93 5.01 10.57 -3.83
C LEU A 93 4.36 9.97 -2.59
N VAL A 94 3.67 8.85 -2.75
CA VAL A 94 3.30 7.99 -1.62
C VAL A 94 4.55 7.27 -1.14
N ASN A 95 4.94 7.50 0.12
CA ASN A 95 6.13 6.90 0.69
C ASN A 95 5.94 5.42 0.98
N VAL A 96 6.94 4.61 0.65
CA VAL A 96 7.02 3.21 1.05
C VAL A 96 7.84 3.11 2.33
N PHE A 97 7.27 2.49 3.35
CA PHE A 97 7.88 2.37 4.68
C PHE A 97 8.53 1.01 4.92
N ASP A 98 7.90 -0.06 4.42
CA ASP A 98 8.33 -1.42 4.67
C ASP A 98 7.77 -2.38 3.63
N GLN A 99 8.30 -3.59 3.61
CA GLN A 99 7.76 -4.73 2.86
C GLN A 99 7.92 -5.99 3.70
N GLY A 100 7.06 -6.97 3.48
CA GLY A 100 7.16 -8.21 4.23
C GLY A 100 6.55 -9.41 3.52
N VAL A 101 6.82 -10.56 4.11
CA VAL A 101 6.25 -11.85 3.73
C VAL A 101 5.79 -12.55 5.01
N ASP A 102 4.49 -12.79 5.13
CA ASP A 102 3.90 -13.52 6.26
C ASP A 102 3.06 -14.69 5.72
N ASP A 103 3.54 -15.90 5.88
CA ASP A 103 3.00 -17.12 5.29
C ASP A 103 2.88 -17.00 3.74
N ASP A 104 1.66 -16.99 3.22
CA ASP A 104 1.36 -16.83 1.78
C ASP A 104 1.17 -15.36 1.36
N TYR A 105 1.25 -14.41 2.29
CA TYR A 105 1.06 -13.00 2.00
C TYR A 105 2.38 -12.31 1.71
N VAL A 106 2.45 -11.67 0.55
CA VAL A 106 3.49 -10.70 0.20
C VAL A 106 2.85 -9.33 0.24
N PHE A 107 3.44 -8.39 0.98
CA PHE A 107 2.81 -7.10 1.20
C PHE A 107 3.80 -5.95 1.21
N LEU A 108 3.27 -4.75 0.95
CA LEU A 108 3.98 -3.48 1.01
C LEU A 108 3.29 -2.58 2.02
N VAL A 109 4.06 -1.96 2.88
CA VAL A 109 3.58 -0.96 3.85
C VAL A 109 3.94 0.42 3.36
N MET A 110 2.96 1.29 3.27
CA MET A 110 3.13 2.62 2.71
C MET A 110 2.32 3.67 3.47
N GLU A 111 2.56 4.92 3.15
CA GLU A 111 1.81 6.06 3.65
C GLU A 111 0.31 5.88 3.37
N LEU A 112 -0.50 6.05 4.41
CA LEU A 112 -1.94 6.15 4.26
C LEU A 112 -2.28 7.59 3.86
N VAL A 113 -2.85 7.75 2.67
CA VAL A 113 -3.34 9.04 2.19
C VAL A 113 -4.83 9.11 2.45
N GLU A 114 -5.22 9.91 3.43
CA GLU A 114 -6.63 10.19 3.73
C GLU A 114 -7.19 11.13 2.66
N GLY A 115 -8.27 10.71 2.02
CA GLY A 115 -8.89 11.40 0.89
C GLY A 115 -9.38 10.38 -0.13
N GLY A 116 -9.06 10.59 -1.41
CA GLY A 116 -9.50 9.70 -2.48
C GLY A 116 -8.58 9.72 -3.69
N SER A 117 -8.92 8.94 -4.69
CA SER A 117 -8.24 8.94 -5.97
C SER A 117 -8.79 10.02 -6.91
N LEU A 118 -7.96 10.45 -7.86
CA LEU A 118 -8.41 11.33 -8.95
C LEU A 118 -9.55 10.67 -9.75
N ARG A 119 -9.57 9.33 -9.85
CA ARG A 119 -10.67 8.59 -10.47
C ARG A 119 -11.99 8.84 -9.79
N GLU A 120 -12.03 8.76 -8.47
CA GLU A 120 -13.24 9.00 -7.68
C GLU A 120 -13.70 10.44 -7.80
N LEU A 121 -12.77 11.38 -7.72
CA LEU A 121 -13.07 12.80 -7.89
C LEU A 121 -13.69 13.11 -9.27
N LEU A 122 -13.14 12.51 -10.34
CA LEU A 122 -13.67 12.69 -11.69
C LEU A 122 -15.05 12.03 -11.88
N LYS A 123 -15.32 10.91 -11.20
CA LYS A 123 -16.65 10.28 -11.21
C LYS A 123 -17.68 11.14 -10.48
N GLU A 124 -17.30 11.73 -9.36
CA GLU A 124 -18.19 12.52 -8.53
C GLU A 124 -18.48 13.91 -9.14
N ARG A 125 -17.45 14.59 -9.64
CA ARG A 125 -17.54 16.01 -10.05
C ARG A 125 -17.49 16.24 -11.55
N GLY A 126 -17.22 15.19 -12.35
CA GLY A 126 -17.06 15.31 -13.79
C GLY A 126 -15.71 15.91 -14.23
N PRO A 127 -15.63 16.40 -15.47
CA PRO A 127 -14.40 16.95 -16.04
C PRO A 127 -13.87 18.14 -15.26
N MET A 128 -12.55 18.22 -15.10
CA MET A 128 -11.90 19.36 -14.45
C MET A 128 -11.74 20.54 -15.40
N PRO A 129 -11.88 21.80 -14.91
CA PRO A 129 -11.43 22.95 -15.66
C PRO A 129 -9.89 22.93 -15.83
N PRO A 130 -9.34 23.55 -16.89
CA PRO A 130 -7.91 23.46 -17.22
C PRO A 130 -6.97 23.83 -16.08
N HIS A 131 -7.28 24.87 -15.31
CA HIS A 131 -6.44 25.29 -14.18
C HIS A 131 -6.37 24.23 -13.06
N ALA A 132 -7.48 23.53 -12.79
CA ALA A 132 -7.50 22.45 -11.80
C ALA A 132 -6.74 21.22 -12.31
N ALA A 133 -6.87 20.89 -13.59
CA ALA A 133 -6.09 19.81 -14.20
C ALA A 133 -4.57 20.08 -14.15
N ILE A 134 -4.14 21.32 -14.38
CA ILE A 134 -2.74 21.73 -14.25
C ILE A 134 -2.27 21.60 -12.78
N ALA A 135 -3.10 22.02 -11.83
CA ALA A 135 -2.77 21.92 -10.40
C ALA A 135 -2.56 20.45 -9.94
N VAL A 136 -3.34 19.52 -10.50
CA VAL A 136 -3.18 18.08 -10.22
C VAL A 136 -1.96 17.51 -10.97
N MET A 137 -1.75 17.87 -12.22
CA MET A 137 -0.69 17.29 -13.05
C MET A 137 0.70 17.76 -12.66
N ARG A 138 0.86 18.96 -12.10
CA ARG A 138 2.17 19.49 -11.71
C ARG A 138 2.88 18.60 -10.67
N PRO A 139 2.27 18.21 -9.54
CA PRO A 139 2.87 17.26 -8.60
C PRO A 139 3.13 15.88 -9.22
N VAL A 140 2.24 15.38 -10.09
CA VAL A 140 2.44 14.10 -10.80
C VAL A 140 3.70 14.15 -11.68
N LEU A 141 3.89 15.23 -12.45
CA LEU A 141 5.09 15.40 -13.28
C LEU A 141 6.35 15.55 -12.44
N ASN A 142 6.28 16.23 -11.29
CA ASN A 142 7.39 16.31 -10.35
C ASN A 142 7.78 14.93 -9.82
N ALA A 143 6.79 14.13 -9.38
CA ALA A 143 7.00 12.76 -8.92
C ALA A 143 7.68 11.90 -9.99
N LEU A 144 7.22 11.98 -11.24
CA LEU A 144 7.82 11.27 -12.37
C LEU A 144 9.25 11.74 -12.66
N SER A 145 9.52 13.05 -12.59
CA SER A 145 10.86 13.59 -12.78
C SER A 145 11.85 13.02 -11.77
N ILE A 146 11.45 12.94 -10.50
CA ILE A 146 12.28 12.39 -9.41
C ILE A 146 12.55 10.90 -9.65
N ALA A 147 11.54 10.13 -10.03
CA ALA A 147 11.70 8.70 -10.32
C ALA A 147 12.58 8.45 -11.54
N HIS A 148 12.36 9.20 -12.63
CA HIS A 148 13.13 9.09 -13.87
C HIS A 148 14.61 9.44 -13.65
N ALA A 149 14.91 10.43 -12.82
CA ALA A 149 16.30 10.78 -12.46
C ALA A 149 17.03 9.62 -11.75
N LYS A 150 16.28 8.68 -11.15
CA LYS A 150 16.82 7.44 -10.55
C LYS A 150 16.65 6.20 -11.44
N GLY A 151 16.33 6.39 -12.71
CA GLY A 151 16.16 5.31 -13.68
C GLY A 151 14.89 4.47 -13.50
N MET A 152 13.91 4.97 -12.74
CA MET A 152 12.65 4.28 -12.49
C MET A 152 11.54 4.80 -13.38
N ILE A 153 10.79 3.91 -13.99
CA ILE A 153 9.62 4.21 -14.82
C ILE A 153 8.36 3.70 -14.11
N HIS A 154 7.32 4.52 -14.05
CA HIS A 154 6.07 4.18 -13.34
C HIS A 154 5.29 3.02 -13.98
N ARG A 155 5.13 3.04 -15.30
CA ARG A 155 4.46 2.03 -16.14
C ARG A 155 2.93 1.93 -16.02
N ASP A 156 2.32 2.56 -15.03
CA ASP A 156 0.85 2.48 -14.81
C ASP A 156 0.28 3.83 -14.35
N ILE A 157 0.55 4.90 -15.13
CA ILE A 157 -0.02 6.23 -14.87
C ILE A 157 -1.50 6.22 -15.26
N LYS A 158 -2.35 6.40 -14.27
CA LYS A 158 -3.81 6.49 -14.42
C LYS A 158 -4.44 7.24 -13.24
N PRO A 159 -5.68 7.74 -13.37
CA PRO A 159 -6.34 8.49 -12.29
C PRO A 159 -6.50 7.71 -10.99
N ASP A 160 -6.54 6.38 -11.03
CA ASP A 160 -6.62 5.53 -9.83
C ASP A 160 -5.35 5.60 -8.98
N ASN A 161 -4.19 5.86 -9.60
CA ASN A 161 -2.89 5.95 -8.94
C ASN A 161 -2.49 7.37 -8.58
N VAL A 162 -3.34 8.36 -8.81
CA VAL A 162 -3.17 9.74 -8.35
C VAL A 162 -4.09 9.95 -7.16
N LEU A 163 -3.51 10.10 -5.96
CA LEU A 163 -4.25 10.31 -4.73
C LEU A 163 -4.29 11.79 -4.40
N ILE A 164 -5.43 12.23 -3.88
CA ILE A 164 -5.65 13.60 -3.43
C ILE A 164 -6.07 13.53 -1.96
N SER A 165 -5.24 14.08 -1.08
CA SER A 165 -5.53 14.06 0.36
C SER A 165 -6.63 15.06 0.72
N ASP A 166 -7.19 14.93 1.92
CA ASP A 166 -8.15 15.88 2.50
C ASP A 166 -7.56 17.28 2.65
N GLN A 167 -6.24 17.40 2.68
CA GLN A 167 -5.49 18.67 2.68
C GLN A 167 -5.15 19.15 1.26
N HIS A 168 -5.75 18.56 0.21
CA HIS A 168 -5.54 18.88 -1.20
C HIS A 168 -4.10 18.63 -1.71
N GLN A 169 -3.33 17.78 -1.04
CA GLN A 169 -2.05 17.34 -1.55
C GLN A 169 -2.25 16.25 -2.59
N VAL A 170 -1.56 16.38 -3.72
CA VAL A 170 -1.58 15.38 -4.80
C VAL A 170 -0.35 14.50 -4.67
N LYS A 171 -0.56 13.18 -4.62
CA LYS A 171 0.51 12.18 -4.49
C LYS A 171 0.36 11.09 -5.54
N LEU A 172 1.46 10.71 -6.16
CA LEU A 172 1.51 9.57 -7.08
C LEU A 172 1.82 8.29 -6.31
N ALA A 173 0.98 7.27 -6.52
CA ALA A 173 1.08 5.95 -5.90
C ALA A 173 1.45 4.88 -6.95
N ASP A 174 1.78 3.69 -6.46
CA ASP A 174 1.90 2.45 -7.25
C ASP A 174 2.95 2.47 -8.37
N PHE A 175 4.18 2.89 -8.05
CA PHE A 175 5.31 2.69 -8.95
C PHE A 175 5.56 1.21 -9.22
N GLY A 176 5.45 0.80 -10.47
CA GLY A 176 6.10 -0.35 -11.11
C GLY A 176 6.10 -1.72 -10.43
N LEU A 177 5.29 -1.93 -9.39
CA LEU A 177 5.25 -3.19 -8.64
C LEU A 177 4.49 -4.31 -9.37
N VAL A 178 4.48 -4.25 -10.68
CA VAL A 178 3.84 -5.25 -11.55
C VAL A 178 4.82 -5.78 -12.57
#